data_8f93c69751798d2ceded1a527eca216b
#
_entry.id   8f93c69751798d2ceded1a527eca216b
#
_cell.length_a   1.000
_cell.length_b   1.000
_cell.length_c   1.000
_cell.angle_alpha   90.00
_cell.angle_beta   90.00
_cell.angle_gamma   90.00
#
_symmetry.space_group_name_H-M   'P 1'
#
loop_
_entity.id
_entity.type
_entity.pdbx_description
1 polymer ?
#
loop_
_entity_poly.entity_id
_entity_poly.type
_entity_poly.pdbx_seq_one_letter_code
_entity_poly.pdbx_strand_id
1 'polypeptide(L)'
;MKNKILIIGVGWEQEPLIDELFKLTNSDIYAIHYDNSHKKYNYKDIRYCDLKNMTEVIDFADKIQPTAVLSDQDDYALSCQAVIASKFNLPGPSITNAQISINKYLQRNKCKEQNIKHPEFALIYSIEQIYSFSKKNNYPIIIKPIDNRGSQGVVKINTHQEVVHAFYESLKYSISGLMIVENFISGQEITVDGYCFGEGPRSLALATKGKINNDLQVSFDIKYPGDLDIVLTKKILRNNEDVIKKLGYNFGMTHAEYIIDDKEDIYLVEAANRGGGCFTSEIIVPNHSGVDLVSKLINDSILNVNINERVFEKKEVLLKFLNFKPGVVKNITGLDILNTSPDVLSYRIPIIKGDEISMTTSDANRHGFVIVQSKLNVRTVSNNLINHLNIEYEI
;
A
#
# COMPACT_ATOMS: atom_id res chain seq x y z
N MET A 1 14.35 -31.44 6.45
CA MET A 1 13.80 -30.77 7.66
C MET A 1 12.49 -30.09 7.29
N LYS A 2 11.58 -29.96 8.25
CA LYS A 2 10.33 -29.22 8.03
C LYS A 2 10.63 -27.73 8.04
N ASN A 3 10.02 -26.96 7.09
CA ASN A 3 10.19 -25.52 7.08
C ASN A 3 9.48 -24.89 8.28
N LYS A 4 10.12 -23.91 8.91
CA LYS A 4 9.54 -23.06 9.95
C LYS A 4 9.35 -21.66 9.36
N ILE A 5 8.15 -21.37 8.93
CA ILE A 5 7.81 -20.13 8.22
C ILE A 5 7.22 -19.15 9.22
N LEU A 6 7.84 -17.98 9.36
CA LEU A 6 7.33 -16.88 10.15
C LEU A 6 6.67 -15.86 9.24
N ILE A 7 5.36 -15.65 9.38
CA ILE A 7 4.64 -14.55 8.73
C ILE A 7 4.41 -13.41 9.70
N ILE A 8 4.72 -12.19 9.30
CA ILE A 8 4.59 -10.98 10.10
C ILE A 8 3.50 -10.09 9.48
N GLY A 9 2.48 -9.77 10.28
CA GLY A 9 1.24 -9.19 9.79
C GLY A 9 0.31 -10.28 9.24
N VAL A 10 -0.80 -10.53 9.91
CA VAL A 10 -1.78 -11.54 9.50
C VAL A 10 -3.21 -10.95 9.53
N GLY A 11 -3.33 -9.69 9.14
CA GLY A 11 -4.61 -9.03 8.92
C GLY A 11 -5.33 -9.55 7.68
N TRP A 12 -6.50 -8.99 7.41
CA TRP A 12 -7.31 -9.37 6.26
C TRP A 12 -6.58 -9.18 4.91
N GLU A 13 -5.70 -8.20 4.81
CA GLU A 13 -4.93 -7.92 3.59
C GLU A 13 -3.96 -9.05 3.23
N GLN A 14 -3.45 -9.75 4.24
CA GLN A 14 -2.52 -10.86 4.06
C GLN A 14 -3.20 -12.21 3.83
N GLU A 15 -4.53 -12.32 3.94
CA GLU A 15 -5.26 -13.59 3.78
C GLU A 15 -4.90 -14.34 2.48
N PRO A 16 -4.77 -13.71 1.30
CA PRO A 16 -4.39 -14.46 0.09
C PRO A 16 -3.01 -15.10 0.15
N LEU A 17 -2.04 -14.42 0.79
CA LEU A 17 -0.70 -14.98 1.02
C LEU A 17 -0.75 -16.14 2.03
N ILE A 18 -1.50 -15.96 3.12
CA ILE A 18 -1.65 -16.96 4.18
C ILE A 18 -2.33 -18.22 3.64
N ASP A 19 -3.38 -18.07 2.83
CA ASP A 19 -4.10 -19.20 2.22
C ASP A 19 -3.14 -20.06 1.35
N GLU A 20 -2.21 -19.45 0.61
CA GLU A 20 -1.21 -20.20 -0.15
C GLU A 20 -0.14 -20.86 0.75
N LEU A 21 0.30 -20.19 1.82
CA LEU A 21 1.24 -20.77 2.77
C LEU A 21 0.69 -22.03 3.46
N PHE A 22 -0.60 -22.04 3.81
CA PHE A 22 -1.24 -23.19 4.45
C PHE A 22 -1.45 -24.38 3.52
N LYS A 23 -1.24 -24.26 2.22
CA LYS A 23 -1.22 -25.38 1.25
C LYS A 23 0.13 -26.12 1.25
N LEU A 24 1.17 -25.56 1.86
CA LEU A 24 2.49 -26.18 1.91
C LEU A 24 2.53 -27.36 2.89
N THR A 25 2.73 -28.57 2.37
CA THR A 25 2.59 -29.82 3.14
C THR A 25 3.69 -30.08 4.17
N ASN A 26 4.88 -29.53 3.98
CA ASN A 26 6.03 -29.78 4.86
C ASN A 26 6.50 -28.52 5.58
N SER A 27 5.54 -27.76 6.16
CA SER A 27 5.82 -26.50 6.80
C SER A 27 5.05 -26.34 8.11
N ASP A 28 5.67 -25.73 9.11
CA ASP A 28 5.02 -25.20 10.29
C ASP A 28 4.95 -23.68 10.14
N ILE A 29 3.76 -23.09 10.23
CA ILE A 29 3.52 -21.67 10.06
C ILE A 29 3.35 -21.03 11.42
N TYR A 30 4.17 -20.02 11.68
CA TYR A 30 4.16 -19.17 12.86
C TYR A 30 3.76 -17.76 12.46
N ALA A 31 3.13 -17.02 13.38
CA ALA A 31 2.66 -15.67 13.07
C ALA A 31 3.01 -14.65 14.14
N ILE A 32 3.18 -13.39 13.73
CA ILE A 32 3.18 -12.22 14.62
C ILE A 32 2.13 -11.25 14.12
N HIS A 33 1.28 -10.75 15.04
CA HIS A 33 0.29 -9.72 14.75
C HIS A 33 0.07 -8.80 15.93
N TYR A 34 -0.53 -7.62 15.69
CA TYR A 34 -0.76 -6.65 16.77
C TYR A 34 -2.01 -6.95 17.60
N ASP A 35 -3.02 -7.65 17.04
CA ASP A 35 -4.26 -8.01 17.74
C ASP A 35 -4.82 -9.36 17.27
N ASN A 36 -5.99 -9.74 17.78
CA ASN A 36 -6.67 -10.98 17.47
C ASN A 36 -7.92 -10.82 16.57
N SER A 37 -8.05 -9.69 15.88
CA SER A 37 -9.22 -9.37 15.02
C SER A 37 -9.17 -10.02 13.63
N HIS A 38 -8.12 -10.75 13.31
CA HIS A 38 -7.88 -11.39 12.03
C HIS A 38 -8.60 -12.75 11.89
N LYS A 39 -8.68 -13.26 10.65
CA LYS A 39 -9.13 -14.63 10.39
C LYS A 39 -8.25 -15.65 11.10
N LYS A 40 -8.85 -16.57 11.83
CA LYS A 40 -8.09 -17.58 12.58
C LYS A 40 -7.68 -18.73 11.67
N TYR A 41 -6.36 -18.87 11.51
CA TYR A 41 -5.72 -20.02 10.88
C TYR A 41 -5.12 -20.93 11.96
N ASN A 42 -4.82 -22.17 11.62
CA ASN A 42 -4.20 -23.14 12.55
C ASN A 42 -2.67 -22.95 12.61
N TYR A 43 -2.22 -21.74 13.04
CA TYR A 43 -0.80 -21.48 13.26
C TYR A 43 -0.20 -22.42 14.29
N LYS A 44 1.07 -22.81 14.11
CA LYS A 44 1.81 -23.58 15.10
C LYS A 44 1.98 -22.83 16.42
N ASP A 45 2.26 -21.56 16.34
CA ASP A 45 2.24 -20.58 17.44
C ASP A 45 2.02 -19.18 16.87
N ILE A 46 1.40 -18.28 17.63
CA ILE A 46 1.19 -16.89 17.26
C ILE A 46 1.55 -15.96 18.42
N ARG A 47 2.31 -14.91 18.13
CA ARG A 47 2.62 -13.84 19.07
C ARG A 47 1.79 -12.61 18.74
N TYR A 48 1.09 -12.10 19.74
CA TYR A 48 0.43 -10.80 19.67
C TYR A 48 1.31 -9.74 20.34
N CYS A 49 1.81 -8.77 19.56
CA CYS A 49 2.58 -7.63 20.04
C CYS A 49 2.52 -6.45 19.07
N ASP A 50 2.85 -5.26 19.55
CA ASP A 50 3.07 -4.11 18.67
C ASP A 50 4.31 -4.38 17.78
N LEU A 51 4.13 -4.34 16.46
CA LEU A 51 5.21 -4.57 15.49
C LEU A 51 6.34 -3.52 15.58
N LYS A 52 6.11 -2.39 16.27
CA LYS A 52 7.15 -1.42 16.60
C LYS A 52 8.02 -1.88 17.78
N ASN A 53 7.57 -2.83 18.58
CA ASN A 53 8.36 -3.45 19.64
C ASN A 53 9.28 -4.54 19.08
N MET A 54 10.39 -4.11 18.48
CA MET A 54 11.35 -5.01 17.82
C MET A 54 11.93 -6.06 18.77
N THR A 55 12.01 -5.79 20.07
CA THR A 55 12.49 -6.76 21.07
C THR A 55 11.58 -7.99 21.11
N GLU A 56 10.27 -7.81 21.24
CA GLU A 56 9.32 -8.93 21.27
C GLU A 56 9.31 -9.73 19.96
N VAL A 57 9.46 -9.04 18.82
CA VAL A 57 9.54 -9.68 17.51
C VAL A 57 10.79 -10.57 17.41
N ILE A 58 11.94 -10.07 17.84
CA ILE A 58 13.21 -10.81 17.84
C ILE A 58 13.15 -12.01 18.81
N ASP A 59 12.67 -11.80 20.04
CA ASP A 59 12.57 -12.85 21.05
C ASP A 59 11.69 -14.03 20.57
N PHE A 60 10.58 -13.71 19.90
CA PHE A 60 9.73 -14.75 19.34
C PHE A 60 10.42 -15.49 18.18
N ALA A 61 11.11 -14.78 17.30
CA ALA A 61 11.88 -15.39 16.22
C ALA A 61 13.04 -16.25 16.75
N ASP A 62 13.72 -15.82 17.83
CA ASP A 62 14.76 -16.61 18.50
C ASP A 62 14.21 -17.92 19.09
N LYS A 63 13.01 -17.90 19.66
CA LYS A 63 12.30 -19.11 20.13
C LYS A 63 12.00 -20.09 18.99
N ILE A 64 11.57 -19.55 17.83
CA ILE A 64 11.15 -20.36 16.68
C ILE A 64 12.34 -20.89 15.89
N GLN A 65 13.39 -20.08 15.69
CA GLN A 65 14.48 -20.33 14.73
C GLN A 65 13.91 -20.51 13.31
N PRO A 66 13.32 -19.45 12.69
CA PRO A 66 12.64 -19.58 11.42
C PRO A 66 13.62 -19.94 10.29
N THR A 67 13.13 -20.67 9.30
CA THR A 67 13.85 -20.98 8.05
C THR A 67 13.37 -20.11 6.89
N ALA A 68 12.31 -19.35 7.08
CA ALA A 68 11.80 -18.34 6.16
C ALA A 68 11.01 -17.28 6.93
N VAL A 69 11.01 -16.05 6.44
CA VAL A 69 10.20 -14.94 6.97
C VAL A 69 9.53 -14.18 5.83
N LEU A 70 8.25 -13.92 5.97
CA LEU A 70 7.43 -13.20 4.98
C LEU A 70 6.61 -12.11 5.65
N SER A 71 6.37 -11.05 4.89
CA SER A 71 5.35 -10.04 5.18
C SER A 71 4.85 -9.44 3.86
N ASP A 72 3.68 -8.81 3.87
CA ASP A 72 3.20 -8.02 2.75
C ASP A 72 2.23 -6.93 3.21
N GLN A 73 2.08 -5.87 2.40
CA GLN A 73 1.14 -4.76 2.57
C GLN A 73 1.25 -3.94 3.87
N ASP A 74 2.17 -4.25 4.78
CA ASP A 74 2.35 -3.54 6.05
C ASP A 74 3.79 -3.04 6.24
N ASP A 75 3.96 -1.73 6.48
CA ASP A 75 5.27 -1.08 6.59
C ASP A 75 6.03 -1.51 7.86
N TYR A 76 5.31 -1.72 8.98
CA TYR A 76 5.96 -2.19 10.21
C TYR A 76 6.35 -3.66 10.09
N ALA A 77 5.51 -4.48 9.45
CA ALA A 77 5.82 -5.87 9.15
C ALA A 77 7.02 -5.99 8.21
N LEU A 78 7.16 -5.11 7.21
CA LEU A 78 8.34 -5.03 6.33
C LEU A 78 9.62 -4.79 7.14
N SER A 79 9.59 -3.86 8.10
CA SER A 79 10.74 -3.58 8.97
C SER A 79 11.13 -4.78 9.81
N CYS A 80 10.14 -5.46 10.39
CA CYS A 80 10.35 -6.68 11.16
C CYS A 80 10.91 -7.81 10.29
N GLN A 81 10.36 -8.02 9.09
CA GLN A 81 10.85 -8.99 8.12
C GLN A 81 12.32 -8.77 7.79
N ALA A 82 12.70 -7.51 7.48
CA ALA A 82 14.07 -7.17 7.14
C ALA A 82 15.07 -7.47 8.28
N VAL A 83 14.70 -7.17 9.52
CA VAL A 83 15.52 -7.46 10.71
C VAL A 83 15.65 -8.96 10.91
N ILE A 84 14.57 -9.72 10.84
CA ILE A 84 14.59 -11.17 11.03
C ILE A 84 15.33 -11.86 9.88
N ALA A 85 15.10 -11.45 8.63
CA ALA A 85 15.83 -11.96 7.47
C ALA A 85 17.35 -11.77 7.64
N SER A 86 17.77 -10.57 8.04
CA SER A 86 19.18 -10.25 8.30
C SER A 86 19.75 -11.10 9.46
N LYS A 87 19.03 -11.21 10.59
CA LYS A 87 19.49 -11.96 11.77
C LYS A 87 19.71 -13.43 11.50
N PHE A 88 18.82 -14.07 10.74
CA PHE A 88 18.85 -15.51 10.45
C PHE A 88 19.45 -15.85 9.08
N ASN A 89 20.00 -14.85 8.37
CA ASN A 89 20.56 -15.01 7.03
C ASN A 89 19.56 -15.67 6.06
N LEU A 90 18.33 -15.17 6.04
CA LEU A 90 17.22 -15.63 5.20
C LEU A 90 17.01 -14.70 3.99
N PRO A 91 16.38 -15.20 2.93
CA PRO A 91 15.92 -14.33 1.85
C PRO A 91 14.95 -13.26 2.36
N GLY A 92 15.12 -12.03 1.91
CA GLY A 92 14.26 -10.91 2.30
C GLY A 92 14.85 -9.54 1.94
N PRO A 93 14.12 -8.46 2.17
CA PRO A 93 14.61 -7.10 1.97
C PRO A 93 15.73 -6.78 2.96
N SER A 94 16.65 -5.90 2.58
CA SER A 94 17.65 -5.40 3.52
C SER A 94 17.03 -4.42 4.52
N ILE A 95 17.64 -4.29 5.71
CA ILE A 95 17.20 -3.32 6.72
C ILE A 95 17.22 -1.89 6.16
N THR A 96 18.26 -1.53 5.38
CA THR A 96 18.36 -0.21 4.74
C THR A 96 17.21 0.02 3.77
N ASN A 97 16.85 -0.96 2.95
CA ASN A 97 15.74 -0.83 2.00
C ASN A 97 14.39 -0.67 2.71
N ALA A 98 14.16 -1.44 3.78
CA ALA A 98 12.96 -1.29 4.61
C ALA A 98 12.89 0.11 5.23
N GLN A 99 14.00 0.65 5.77
CA GLN A 99 14.05 2.01 6.32
C GLN A 99 13.76 3.09 5.27
N ILE A 100 14.34 2.99 4.07
CA ILE A 100 14.05 3.92 2.97
C ILE A 100 12.58 3.82 2.55
N SER A 101 12.01 2.63 2.53
CA SER A 101 10.62 2.37 2.15
C SER A 101 9.61 3.04 3.08
N ILE A 102 9.85 3.02 4.39
CA ILE A 102 8.87 3.47 5.39
C ILE A 102 9.07 4.91 5.87
N ASN A 103 10.23 5.52 5.60
CA ASN A 103 10.57 6.86 6.07
C ASN A 103 10.70 7.83 4.90
N LYS A 104 9.73 8.73 4.78
CA LYS A 104 9.64 9.69 3.68
C LYS A 104 10.86 10.61 3.58
N TYR A 105 11.45 10.99 4.70
CA TYR A 105 12.64 11.85 4.70
C TYR A 105 13.89 11.08 4.22
N LEU A 106 14.09 9.84 4.66
CA LEU A 106 15.18 9.00 4.16
C LEU A 106 15.02 8.73 2.66
N GLN A 107 13.78 8.46 2.21
CA GLN A 107 13.51 8.25 0.80
C GLN A 107 13.80 9.50 -0.04
N ARG A 108 13.44 10.70 0.43
CA ARG A 108 13.76 11.96 -0.27
C ARG A 108 15.26 12.23 -0.35
N ASN A 109 16.01 11.98 0.73
CA ASN A 109 17.47 12.07 0.69
C ASN A 109 18.05 11.10 -0.34
N LYS A 110 17.55 9.87 -0.39
CA LYS A 110 17.98 8.89 -1.39
C LYS A 110 17.63 9.33 -2.81
N CYS A 111 16.45 9.93 -3.02
CA CYS A 111 16.08 10.52 -4.31
C CYS A 111 17.06 11.62 -4.73
N LYS A 112 17.43 12.52 -3.82
CA LYS A 112 18.39 13.58 -4.07
C LYS A 112 19.78 13.04 -4.42
N GLU A 113 20.28 12.05 -3.67
CA GLU A 113 21.57 11.39 -3.92
C GLU A 113 21.63 10.72 -5.30
N GLN A 114 20.52 10.11 -5.72
CA GLN A 114 20.43 9.30 -6.95
C GLN A 114 19.85 10.06 -8.14
N ASN A 115 19.63 11.38 -8.02
CA ASN A 115 19.00 12.23 -9.05
C ASN A 115 17.65 11.66 -9.54
N ILE A 116 16.84 11.13 -8.63
CA ILE A 116 15.45 10.77 -8.88
C ILE A 116 14.63 12.04 -8.75
N LYS A 117 13.74 12.32 -9.71
CA LYS A 117 12.88 13.51 -9.66
C LYS A 117 11.87 13.42 -8.51
N HIS A 118 11.86 14.40 -7.64
CA HIS A 118 11.04 14.48 -6.43
C HIS A 118 10.68 15.94 -6.14
N PRO A 119 9.65 16.24 -5.32
CA PRO A 119 9.39 17.60 -4.83
C PRO A 119 10.57 18.15 -4.01
N GLU A 120 10.82 19.44 -4.07
CA GLU A 120 11.71 20.10 -3.09
C GLU A 120 11.17 19.86 -1.68
N PHE A 121 12.05 19.61 -0.71
CA PHE A 121 11.64 19.18 0.61
C PHE A 121 12.56 19.69 1.73
N ALA A 122 12.02 19.69 2.95
CA ALA A 122 12.79 19.86 4.19
C ALA A 122 12.18 19.03 5.33
N LEU A 123 13.04 18.55 6.23
CA LEU A 123 12.61 18.00 7.52
C LEU A 123 12.15 19.15 8.42
N ILE A 124 11.03 18.98 9.10
CA ILE A 124 10.48 19.99 10.01
C ILE A 124 10.02 19.37 11.34
N TYR A 125 10.20 20.15 12.39
CA TYR A 125 9.72 19.91 13.76
C TYR A 125 9.20 21.19 14.42
N SER A 126 9.16 22.32 13.68
CA SER A 126 8.60 23.58 14.17
C SER A 126 7.91 24.36 13.04
N ILE A 127 7.02 25.27 13.44
CA ILE A 127 6.26 26.15 12.54
C ILE A 127 7.19 27.10 11.76
N GLU A 128 8.24 27.60 12.41
CA GLU A 128 9.21 28.54 11.83
C GLU A 128 9.94 27.93 10.64
N GLN A 129 10.18 26.62 10.66
CA GLN A 129 10.79 25.92 9.55
C GLN A 129 9.87 25.85 8.33
N ILE A 130 8.54 25.72 8.54
CA ILE A 130 7.56 25.76 7.44
C ILE A 130 7.55 27.16 6.81
N TYR A 131 7.56 28.22 7.63
CA TYR A 131 7.66 29.59 7.12
C TYR A 131 8.97 29.84 6.37
N SER A 132 10.08 29.28 6.85
CA SER A 132 11.38 29.39 6.18
C SER A 132 11.39 28.67 4.83
N PHE A 133 10.74 27.50 4.76
CA PHE A 133 10.60 26.75 3.52
C PHE A 133 9.71 27.48 2.50
N SER A 134 8.55 27.97 2.93
CA SER A 134 7.58 28.64 2.04
C SER A 134 8.11 29.96 1.47
N LYS A 135 9.01 30.67 2.18
CA LYS A 135 9.69 31.89 1.65
C LYS A 135 10.54 31.59 0.40
N LYS A 136 11.10 30.38 0.28
CA LYS A 136 11.91 29.97 -0.88
C LYS A 136 11.07 29.33 -1.99
N ASN A 137 10.05 28.58 -1.60
CA ASN A 137 9.38 27.65 -2.49
C ASN A 137 7.94 28.08 -2.85
N ASN A 138 7.43 29.15 -2.24
CA ASN A 138 6.06 29.65 -2.40
C ASN A 138 4.98 28.62 -1.98
N TYR A 139 3.74 29.06 -1.91
CA TYR A 139 2.56 28.20 -1.75
C TYR A 139 2.01 27.82 -3.12
N PRO A 140 1.29 26.68 -3.25
CA PRO A 140 0.96 25.73 -2.19
C PRO A 140 2.13 24.81 -1.84
N ILE A 141 2.18 24.41 -0.58
CA ILE A 141 3.08 23.38 -0.04
C ILE A 141 2.28 22.27 0.62
N ILE A 142 2.92 21.15 0.90
CA ILE A 142 2.30 20.03 1.60
C ILE A 142 3.15 19.64 2.79
N ILE A 143 2.51 19.33 3.93
CA ILE A 143 3.19 18.74 5.09
C ILE A 143 2.63 17.36 5.38
N LYS A 144 3.49 16.48 5.87
CA LYS A 144 3.10 15.11 6.22
C LYS A 144 4.07 14.50 7.23
N PRO A 145 3.61 13.58 8.10
CA PRO A 145 4.50 12.80 8.96
C PRO A 145 5.50 12.00 8.12
N ILE A 146 6.73 11.83 8.62
CA ILE A 146 7.75 11.03 7.92
C ILE A 146 7.51 9.52 8.07
N ASP A 147 6.74 9.11 9.06
CA ASP A 147 6.62 7.76 9.61
C ASP A 147 5.17 7.24 9.67
N ASN A 148 4.27 7.84 8.89
CA ASN A 148 2.88 7.39 8.80
C ASN A 148 2.48 7.02 7.35
N ARG A 149 1.34 6.33 7.20
CA ARG A 149 0.79 5.73 5.98
C ARG A 149 -0.68 6.10 5.77
N GLY A 150 -1.24 5.74 4.60
CA GLY A 150 -2.68 5.89 4.31
C GLY A 150 -3.14 7.36 4.29
N SER A 151 -2.32 8.28 3.81
CA SER A 151 -2.60 9.72 3.71
C SER A 151 -2.94 10.40 5.05
N GLN A 152 -2.71 9.73 6.19
CA GLN A 152 -2.97 10.30 7.51
C GLN A 152 -1.98 11.43 7.83
N GLY A 153 -2.51 12.59 8.19
CA GLY A 153 -1.70 13.76 8.51
C GLY A 153 -1.09 14.47 7.30
N VAL A 154 -1.50 14.12 6.08
CA VAL A 154 -1.11 14.83 4.86
C VAL A 154 -2.00 16.07 4.70
N VAL A 155 -1.41 17.26 4.80
CA VAL A 155 -2.13 18.52 4.76
C VAL A 155 -1.53 19.45 3.72
N LYS A 156 -2.35 19.88 2.75
CA LYS A 156 -2.00 20.93 1.80
C LYS A 156 -2.20 22.30 2.43
N ILE A 157 -1.23 23.18 2.26
CA ILE A 157 -1.22 24.55 2.78
C ILE A 157 -1.21 25.49 1.59
N ASN A 158 -2.26 26.27 1.40
CA ASN A 158 -2.38 27.20 0.29
C ASN A 158 -1.94 28.62 0.67
N THR A 159 -1.99 28.97 1.96
CA THR A 159 -1.70 30.33 2.44
C THR A 159 -0.88 30.30 3.75
N HIS A 160 -0.25 31.42 4.04
CA HIS A 160 0.51 31.60 5.29
C HIS A 160 -0.35 31.41 6.54
N GLN A 161 -1.62 31.80 6.50
CA GLN A 161 -2.54 31.73 7.63
C GLN A 161 -2.90 30.29 8.02
N GLU A 162 -2.82 29.33 7.08
CA GLU A 162 -3.16 27.94 7.32
C GLU A 162 -2.05 27.15 8.04
N VAL A 163 -0.82 27.68 8.08
CA VAL A 163 0.39 26.97 8.54
C VAL A 163 0.24 26.42 9.95
N VAL A 164 -0.24 27.25 10.91
CA VAL A 164 -0.35 26.83 12.32
C VAL A 164 -1.33 25.68 12.48
N HIS A 165 -2.50 25.80 11.86
CA HIS A 165 -3.52 24.73 11.90
C HIS A 165 -2.99 23.45 11.25
N ALA A 166 -2.43 23.54 10.06
CA ALA A 166 -1.90 22.41 9.32
C ALA A 166 -0.78 21.68 10.08
N PHE A 167 0.11 22.42 10.76
CA PHE A 167 1.16 21.84 11.59
C PHE A 167 0.60 20.93 12.67
N TYR A 168 -0.37 21.40 13.46
CA TYR A 168 -0.95 20.59 14.52
C TYR A 168 -1.81 19.46 13.99
N GLU A 169 -2.53 19.64 12.88
CA GLU A 169 -3.27 18.54 12.24
C GLU A 169 -2.34 17.42 11.76
N SER A 170 -1.22 17.76 11.13
CA SER A 170 -0.23 16.77 10.69
C SER A 170 0.47 16.09 11.88
N LEU A 171 0.83 16.87 12.91
CA LEU A 171 1.56 16.40 14.09
C LEU A 171 0.79 15.32 14.89
N LYS A 172 -0.54 15.37 14.92
CA LYS A 172 -1.38 14.34 15.56
C LYS A 172 -1.11 12.92 15.06
N TYR A 173 -0.62 12.80 13.82
CA TYR A 173 -0.36 11.53 13.15
C TYR A 173 1.11 11.16 13.08
N SER A 174 2.03 12.00 13.58
CA SER A 174 3.46 11.68 13.61
C SER A 174 3.82 10.88 14.86
N ILE A 175 4.48 9.75 14.67
CA ILE A 175 4.95 8.91 15.78
C ILE A 175 6.22 9.51 16.41
N SER A 176 7.13 10.01 15.57
CA SER A 176 8.40 10.60 16.00
C SER A 176 8.33 12.07 16.37
N GLY A 177 7.22 12.75 16.10
CA GLY A 177 7.10 14.21 16.17
C GLY A 177 7.80 14.93 14.99
N LEU A 178 8.34 14.18 14.02
CA LEU A 178 9.01 14.73 12.84
C LEU A 178 8.07 14.69 11.63
N MET A 179 8.14 15.74 10.82
CA MET A 179 7.37 15.86 9.59
C MET A 179 8.28 16.29 8.44
N ILE A 180 7.79 16.13 7.23
CA ILE A 180 8.42 16.66 6.01
C ILE A 180 7.50 17.71 5.41
N VAL A 181 8.08 18.84 4.98
CA VAL A 181 7.41 19.82 4.12
C VAL A 181 7.93 19.65 2.71
N GLU A 182 7.04 19.73 1.73
CA GLU A 182 7.35 19.57 0.29
C GLU A 182 6.61 20.61 -0.54
N ASN A 183 7.15 20.93 -1.72
CA ASN A 183 6.39 21.64 -2.73
C ASN A 183 5.17 20.78 -3.15
N PHE A 184 4.02 21.41 -3.28
CA PHE A 184 2.86 20.76 -3.86
C PHE A 184 3.04 20.63 -5.38
N ILE A 185 3.05 19.42 -5.88
CA ILE A 185 3.07 19.15 -7.32
C ILE A 185 1.63 18.95 -7.80
N SER A 186 1.21 19.74 -8.77
CA SER A 186 -0.09 19.57 -9.44
C SER A 186 0.07 18.63 -10.63
N GLY A 187 -0.83 17.68 -10.80
CA GLY A 187 -0.77 16.75 -11.92
C GLY A 187 -1.65 15.52 -11.74
N GLN A 188 -1.49 14.57 -12.66
CA GLN A 188 -2.16 13.29 -12.62
C GLN A 188 -1.44 12.35 -11.65
N GLU A 189 -2.13 11.86 -10.65
CA GLU A 189 -1.61 10.81 -9.76
C GLU A 189 -1.73 9.45 -10.43
N ILE A 190 -0.65 8.69 -10.33
CA ILE A 190 -0.54 7.32 -10.81
C ILE A 190 0.13 6.42 -9.78
N THR A 191 -0.07 5.13 -9.92
CA THR A 191 0.68 4.11 -9.19
C THR A 191 1.28 3.11 -10.16
N VAL A 192 2.47 2.62 -9.84
CA VAL A 192 3.16 1.55 -10.58
C VAL A 192 3.50 0.43 -9.61
N ASP A 193 2.96 -0.74 -9.90
CA ASP A 193 3.20 -1.95 -9.14
C ASP A 193 4.16 -2.87 -9.89
N GLY A 194 5.06 -3.51 -9.16
CA GLY A 194 6.11 -4.33 -9.74
C GLY A 194 6.67 -5.37 -8.78
N TYR A 195 7.74 -6.00 -9.23
CA TYR A 195 8.45 -7.02 -8.48
C TYR A 195 9.96 -6.95 -8.76
N CYS A 196 10.77 -7.19 -7.75
CA CYS A 196 12.22 -7.33 -7.85
C CYS A 196 12.58 -8.78 -8.17
N PHE A 197 12.71 -9.10 -9.44
CA PHE A 197 13.18 -10.41 -9.91
C PHE A 197 14.71 -10.53 -9.76
N GLY A 198 15.25 -11.74 -9.88
CA GLY A 198 16.70 -11.96 -9.81
C GLY A 198 17.54 -11.15 -10.81
N GLU A 199 16.98 -10.82 -11.96
CA GLU A 199 17.56 -9.94 -12.99
C GLU A 199 17.35 -8.44 -12.73
N GLY A 200 16.56 -8.08 -11.73
CA GLY A 200 16.27 -6.68 -11.35
C GLY A 200 14.78 -6.36 -11.25
N PRO A 201 14.43 -5.11 -10.91
CA PRO A 201 13.05 -4.69 -10.78
C PRO A 201 12.34 -4.65 -12.14
N ARG A 202 11.09 -5.11 -12.18
CA ARG A 202 10.20 -5.03 -13.33
C ARG A 202 8.86 -4.43 -12.93
N SER A 203 8.42 -3.44 -13.70
CA SER A 203 7.09 -2.86 -13.59
C SER A 203 6.07 -3.78 -14.26
N LEU A 204 5.01 -4.14 -13.56
CA LEU A 204 4.01 -5.10 -14.02
C LEU A 204 2.66 -4.46 -14.32
N ALA A 205 2.31 -3.41 -13.58
CA ALA A 205 1.03 -2.72 -13.72
C ALA A 205 1.19 -1.23 -13.46
N LEU A 206 0.46 -0.41 -14.23
CA LEU A 206 0.34 1.02 -14.05
C LEU A 206 -1.13 1.37 -13.94
N ALA A 207 -1.48 2.18 -12.94
CA ALA A 207 -2.84 2.68 -12.77
C ALA A 207 -2.90 4.19 -12.65
N THR A 208 -4.05 4.74 -13.04
CA THR A 208 -4.43 6.11 -12.74
C THR A 208 -5.37 6.15 -11.54
N LYS A 209 -5.19 7.15 -10.67
CA LYS A 209 -6.05 7.39 -9.50
C LYS A 209 -7.11 8.43 -9.84
N GLY A 210 -8.39 8.10 -9.61
CA GLY A 210 -9.49 9.06 -9.62
C GLY A 210 -9.62 9.71 -8.24
N LYS A 211 -9.89 11.03 -8.16
CA LYS A 211 -10.09 11.76 -6.90
C LYS A 211 -11.56 12.08 -6.66
N ILE A 212 -11.97 12.13 -5.38
CA ILE A 212 -13.34 12.54 -4.99
C ILE A 212 -13.53 14.03 -5.30
N ASN A 213 -12.55 14.85 -4.95
CA ASN A 213 -12.46 16.27 -5.34
C ASN A 213 -10.98 16.70 -5.30
N ASN A 214 -10.70 17.91 -5.80
CA ASN A 214 -9.33 18.41 -5.92
C ASN A 214 -8.67 18.79 -4.56
N ASP A 215 -9.47 18.96 -3.50
CA ASP A 215 -8.99 19.38 -2.18
C ASP A 215 -8.66 18.18 -1.27
N LEU A 216 -9.34 17.04 -1.46
CA LEU A 216 -9.08 15.82 -0.73
C LEU A 216 -8.06 14.95 -1.50
N GLN A 217 -6.94 14.61 -0.83
CA GLN A 217 -5.93 13.71 -1.38
C GLN A 217 -6.34 12.23 -1.21
N VAL A 218 -7.62 11.92 -1.43
CA VAL A 218 -8.21 10.59 -1.28
C VAL A 218 -8.74 10.12 -2.63
N SER A 219 -8.26 8.97 -3.07
CA SER A 219 -8.72 8.36 -4.32
C SER A 219 -10.08 7.68 -4.13
N PHE A 220 -10.96 7.80 -5.14
CA PHE A 220 -12.24 7.08 -5.16
C PHE A 220 -12.21 5.84 -6.07
N ASP A 221 -11.29 5.78 -7.03
CA ASP A 221 -10.98 4.56 -7.78
C ASP A 221 -9.52 4.52 -8.24
N ILE A 222 -9.04 3.31 -8.56
CA ILE A 222 -7.73 3.06 -9.14
C ILE A 222 -7.94 2.09 -10.30
N LYS A 223 -7.64 2.53 -11.54
CA LYS A 223 -7.90 1.76 -12.75
C LYS A 223 -6.62 1.22 -13.38
N TYR A 224 -6.63 -0.07 -13.69
CA TYR A 224 -5.57 -0.81 -14.39
C TYR A 224 -6.07 -1.37 -15.75
N PRO A 225 -5.42 -1.11 -16.89
CA PRO A 225 -4.34 -0.12 -17.06
C PRO A 225 -4.84 1.30 -16.81
N GLY A 226 -3.92 2.20 -16.46
CA GLY A 226 -4.22 3.62 -16.33
C GLY A 226 -4.65 4.24 -17.66
N ASP A 227 -5.46 5.30 -17.57
CA ASP A 227 -5.97 6.04 -18.74
C ASP A 227 -4.89 7.01 -19.28
N LEU A 228 -3.80 6.47 -19.80
CA LEU A 228 -2.67 7.20 -20.38
C LEU A 228 -2.35 6.65 -21.78
N ASP A 229 -1.74 7.48 -22.64
CA ASP A 229 -1.26 6.99 -23.92
C ASP A 229 -0.12 5.97 -23.76
N ILE A 230 0.10 5.16 -24.80
CA ILE A 230 1.04 4.05 -24.75
C ILE A 230 2.52 4.50 -24.65
N VAL A 231 2.86 5.68 -25.18
CA VAL A 231 4.23 6.19 -25.18
C VAL A 231 4.58 6.65 -23.76
N LEU A 232 3.70 7.43 -23.14
CA LEU A 232 3.83 7.90 -21.77
C LEU A 232 3.82 6.72 -20.79
N THR A 233 2.92 5.75 -20.98
CA THR A 233 2.89 4.50 -20.18
C THR A 233 4.24 3.80 -20.19
N LYS A 234 4.83 3.56 -21.38
CA LYS A 234 6.15 2.91 -21.48
C LYS A 234 7.27 3.73 -20.85
N LYS A 235 7.24 5.07 -20.99
CA LYS A 235 8.19 5.98 -20.34
C LYS A 235 8.14 5.83 -18.82
N ILE A 236 6.92 5.83 -18.23
CA ILE A 236 6.71 5.70 -16.80
C ILE A 236 7.18 4.35 -16.26
N LEU A 237 6.81 3.25 -16.92
CA LEU A 237 7.21 1.91 -16.48
C LEU A 237 8.74 1.76 -16.43
N ARG A 238 9.45 2.24 -17.46
CA ARG A 238 10.92 2.24 -17.48
C ARG A 238 11.52 3.17 -16.41
N ASN A 239 10.93 4.36 -16.22
CA ASN A 239 11.34 5.27 -15.17
C ASN A 239 11.19 4.62 -13.78
N ASN A 240 10.09 3.92 -13.54
CA ASN A 240 9.88 3.21 -12.28
C ASN A 240 10.94 2.12 -12.03
N GLU A 241 11.29 1.33 -13.04
CA GLU A 241 12.34 0.32 -12.93
C GLU A 241 13.69 0.94 -12.54
N ASP A 242 14.06 2.07 -13.15
CA ASP A 242 15.27 2.85 -12.79
C ASP A 242 15.18 3.40 -11.36
N VAL A 243 14.04 3.96 -10.98
CA VAL A 243 13.78 4.49 -9.61
C VAL A 243 13.91 3.39 -8.57
N ILE A 244 13.24 2.25 -8.73
CA ILE A 244 13.30 1.13 -7.80
C ILE A 244 14.73 0.60 -7.65
N LYS A 245 15.46 0.47 -8.76
CA LYS A 245 16.87 0.09 -8.76
C LYS A 245 17.75 1.11 -8.01
N LYS A 246 17.56 2.41 -8.24
CA LYS A 246 18.30 3.50 -7.58
C LYS A 246 17.99 3.62 -6.08
N LEU A 247 16.76 3.31 -5.67
CA LEU A 247 16.40 3.20 -4.24
C LEU A 247 17.07 2.00 -3.57
N GLY A 248 17.55 1.03 -4.35
CA GLY A 248 18.23 -0.17 -3.88
C GLY A 248 17.30 -1.34 -3.60
N TYR A 249 16.00 -1.25 -3.94
CA TYR A 249 15.06 -2.35 -3.71
C TYR A 249 15.44 -3.54 -4.60
N ASN A 250 15.59 -4.69 -3.99
CA ASN A 250 16.13 -5.88 -4.66
C ASN A 250 15.41 -7.19 -4.29
N PHE A 251 14.31 -7.12 -3.53
CA PHE A 251 13.57 -8.29 -3.08
C PHE A 251 12.07 -8.00 -3.03
N GLY A 252 11.26 -8.92 -3.54
CA GLY A 252 9.82 -8.94 -3.36
C GLY A 252 9.06 -7.87 -4.16
N MET A 253 7.86 -7.59 -3.71
CA MET A 253 6.92 -6.68 -4.33
C MET A 253 7.35 -5.22 -4.18
N THR A 254 6.92 -4.38 -5.12
CA THR A 254 7.12 -2.92 -5.07
C THR A 254 5.84 -2.20 -5.45
N HIS A 255 5.56 -1.11 -4.75
CA HIS A 255 4.45 -0.22 -5.01
C HIS A 255 4.95 1.22 -5.00
N ALA A 256 4.84 1.94 -6.11
CA ALA A 256 5.34 3.30 -6.22
C ALA A 256 4.27 4.25 -6.70
N GLU A 257 4.20 5.43 -6.10
CA GLU A 257 3.27 6.50 -6.43
C GLU A 257 4.00 7.68 -7.05
N TYR A 258 3.43 8.23 -8.11
CA TYR A 258 3.99 9.36 -8.84
C TYR A 258 2.92 10.42 -9.12
N ILE A 259 3.39 11.64 -9.33
CA ILE A 259 2.60 12.71 -9.95
C ILE A 259 3.26 13.06 -11.29
N ILE A 260 2.46 13.11 -12.34
CA ILE A 260 2.87 13.58 -13.67
C ILE A 260 2.32 14.98 -13.83
N ASP A 261 3.20 15.98 -13.98
CA ASP A 261 2.78 17.35 -14.18
C ASP A 261 2.39 17.63 -15.66
N ASP A 262 1.97 18.85 -15.95
CA ASP A 262 1.58 19.32 -17.28
C ASP A 262 2.71 19.32 -18.33
N LYS A 263 3.97 19.16 -17.89
CA LYS A 263 5.16 19.03 -18.74
C LYS A 263 5.58 17.57 -18.94
N GLU A 264 4.78 16.62 -18.47
CA GLU A 264 5.09 15.18 -18.43
C GLU A 264 6.34 14.85 -17.60
N ASP A 265 6.66 15.67 -16.61
CA ASP A 265 7.67 15.38 -15.61
C ASP A 265 7.10 14.43 -14.55
N ILE A 266 7.84 13.36 -14.25
CA ILE A 266 7.40 12.28 -13.37
C ILE A 266 8.06 12.45 -12.00
N TYR A 267 7.30 12.89 -11.00
CA TYR A 267 7.78 13.11 -9.64
C TYR A 267 7.44 11.92 -8.75
N LEU A 268 8.45 11.34 -8.09
CA LEU A 268 8.21 10.30 -7.09
C LEU A 268 7.53 10.89 -5.86
N VAL A 269 6.36 10.38 -5.52
CA VAL A 269 5.65 10.71 -4.28
C VAL A 269 6.07 9.78 -3.14
N GLU A 270 6.06 8.48 -3.39
CA GLU A 270 6.46 7.44 -2.44
C GLU A 270 6.74 6.13 -3.19
N ALA A 271 7.67 5.34 -2.69
CA ALA A 271 7.89 3.98 -3.17
C ALA A 271 8.06 3.04 -1.98
N ALA A 272 7.27 1.99 -1.94
CA ALA A 272 7.32 0.95 -0.92
C ALA A 272 7.93 -0.34 -1.48
N ASN A 273 8.75 -1.03 -0.67
CA ASN A 273 9.31 -2.35 -0.99
C ASN A 273 8.39 -3.47 -0.44
N ARG A 274 7.13 -3.34 -0.73
CA ARG A 274 6.02 -4.26 -0.41
C ARG A 274 4.89 -4.08 -1.41
N GLY A 275 3.89 -4.93 -1.34
CA GLY A 275 2.67 -4.80 -2.12
C GLY A 275 1.83 -3.58 -1.76
N GLY A 276 1.05 -3.11 -2.70
CA GLY A 276 0.02 -2.10 -2.48
C GLY A 276 -1.17 -2.65 -1.68
N GLY A 277 -1.84 -1.79 -0.89
CA GLY A 277 -3.01 -2.17 -0.10
C GLY A 277 -4.21 -2.62 -0.93
N CYS A 278 -5.26 -3.09 -0.24
CA CYS A 278 -6.50 -3.54 -0.86
C CYS A 278 -6.30 -4.65 -1.92
N PHE A 279 -5.47 -5.64 -1.61
CA PHE A 279 -5.18 -6.78 -2.49
C PHE A 279 -4.58 -6.40 -3.85
N THR A 280 -3.88 -5.27 -3.93
CA THR A 280 -3.25 -4.83 -5.19
C THR A 280 -2.30 -5.89 -5.74
N SER A 281 -1.38 -6.38 -4.93
CA SER A 281 -0.38 -7.36 -5.37
C SER A 281 -0.90 -8.79 -5.46
N GLU A 282 -1.91 -9.15 -4.68
CA GLU A 282 -2.44 -10.51 -4.59
C GLU A 282 -3.54 -10.80 -5.62
N ILE A 283 -4.33 -9.77 -5.97
CA ILE A 283 -5.50 -9.93 -6.84
C ILE A 283 -5.39 -9.02 -8.08
N ILE A 284 -5.16 -7.71 -7.91
CA ILE A 284 -5.26 -6.74 -9.00
C ILE A 284 -4.13 -6.97 -10.03
N VAL A 285 -2.87 -6.90 -9.57
CA VAL A 285 -1.71 -7.04 -10.45
C VAL A 285 -1.69 -8.39 -11.18
N PRO A 286 -1.95 -9.55 -10.53
CA PRO A 286 -2.06 -10.82 -11.22
C PRO A 286 -3.12 -10.84 -12.33
N ASN A 287 -4.33 -10.37 -12.06
CA ASN A 287 -5.41 -10.34 -13.05
C ASN A 287 -5.17 -9.32 -14.18
N HIS A 288 -4.34 -8.31 -13.96
CA HIS A 288 -3.95 -7.34 -14.98
C HIS A 288 -2.72 -7.78 -15.79
N SER A 289 -1.66 -8.23 -15.11
CA SER A 289 -0.36 -8.52 -15.73
C SER A 289 -0.20 -9.98 -16.17
N GLY A 290 -0.92 -10.90 -15.55
CA GLY A 290 -0.76 -12.35 -15.72
C GLY A 290 0.30 -12.98 -14.80
N VAL A 291 0.98 -12.20 -13.93
CA VAL A 291 2.06 -12.68 -13.05
C VAL A 291 1.55 -12.98 -11.66
N ASP A 292 1.73 -14.20 -11.17
CA ASP A 292 1.35 -14.63 -9.80
C ASP A 292 2.38 -14.15 -8.77
N LEU A 293 2.15 -12.98 -8.21
CA LEU A 293 3.08 -12.37 -7.27
C LEU A 293 3.14 -13.10 -5.91
N VAL A 294 2.03 -13.69 -5.48
CA VAL A 294 1.98 -14.45 -4.22
C VAL A 294 2.85 -15.70 -4.31
N SER A 295 2.65 -16.50 -5.36
CA SER A 295 3.49 -17.68 -5.59
C SER A 295 4.96 -17.31 -5.78
N LYS A 296 5.24 -16.21 -6.48
CA LYS A 296 6.59 -15.71 -6.67
C LYS A 296 7.25 -15.32 -5.33
N LEU A 297 6.55 -14.57 -4.48
CA LEU A 297 7.05 -14.17 -3.17
C LEU A 297 7.35 -15.39 -2.29
N ILE A 298 6.48 -16.40 -2.28
CA ILE A 298 6.69 -17.65 -1.54
C ILE A 298 7.94 -18.37 -2.06
N ASN A 299 8.07 -18.53 -3.38
CA ASN A 299 9.22 -19.20 -3.99
C ASN A 299 10.55 -18.50 -3.72
N ASP A 300 10.55 -17.15 -3.69
CA ASP A 300 11.75 -16.36 -3.42
C ASP A 300 12.10 -16.31 -1.91
N SER A 301 11.10 -16.45 -1.02
CA SER A 301 11.29 -16.35 0.44
C SER A 301 11.65 -17.67 1.10
N ILE A 302 11.22 -18.80 0.55
CA ILE A 302 11.34 -20.12 1.19
C ILE A 302 12.26 -21.01 0.38
N LEU A 303 13.46 -21.24 0.90
CA LEU A 303 14.44 -22.11 0.23
C LEU A 303 13.88 -23.52 0.05
N ASN A 304 14.16 -24.12 -1.12
CA ASN A 304 13.71 -25.46 -1.52
C ASN A 304 12.19 -25.66 -1.60
N VAL A 305 11.43 -24.59 -1.69
CA VAL A 305 10.00 -24.59 -2.07
C VAL A 305 9.90 -24.05 -3.49
N ASN A 306 9.11 -24.72 -4.29
CA ASN A 306 8.75 -24.28 -5.64
C ASN A 306 7.29 -24.64 -5.88
N ILE A 307 6.41 -23.68 -5.67
CA ILE A 307 4.98 -23.81 -6.00
C ILE A 307 4.75 -23.34 -7.44
N ASN A 308 3.84 -24.02 -8.12
CA ASN A 308 3.47 -23.62 -9.47
C ASN A 308 2.74 -22.29 -9.45
N GLU A 309 3.20 -21.36 -10.29
CA GLU A 309 2.49 -20.09 -10.49
C GLU A 309 1.12 -20.34 -11.14
N ARG A 310 0.11 -19.66 -10.62
CA ARG A 310 -1.24 -19.67 -11.21
C ARG A 310 -1.24 -18.90 -12.52
N VAL A 311 -2.07 -19.32 -13.45
CA VAL A 311 -2.25 -18.64 -14.73
C VAL A 311 -3.43 -17.68 -14.62
N PHE A 312 -3.20 -16.43 -14.91
CA PHE A 312 -4.22 -15.37 -14.91
C PHE A 312 -4.50 -14.88 -16.33
N GLU A 313 -5.78 -14.71 -16.64
CA GLU A 313 -6.20 -14.05 -17.89
C GLU A 313 -6.13 -12.52 -17.69
N LYS A 314 -5.36 -11.84 -18.56
CA LYS A 314 -5.19 -10.37 -18.47
C LYS A 314 -6.48 -9.64 -18.81
N LYS A 315 -6.91 -8.76 -17.92
CA LYS A 315 -8.13 -7.94 -18.05
C LYS A 315 -7.90 -6.53 -17.55
N GLU A 316 -8.83 -5.64 -17.87
CA GLU A 316 -8.94 -4.38 -17.12
C GLU A 316 -9.44 -4.68 -15.72
N VAL A 317 -8.84 -4.02 -14.72
CA VAL A 317 -9.23 -4.15 -13.31
C VAL A 317 -9.46 -2.76 -12.73
N LEU A 318 -10.50 -2.63 -11.92
CA LEU A 318 -10.83 -1.40 -11.19
C LEU A 318 -10.96 -1.72 -9.70
N LEU A 319 -10.16 -1.05 -8.90
CA LEU A 319 -10.37 -0.95 -7.46
C LEU A 319 -11.27 0.26 -7.20
N LYS A 320 -12.50 0.03 -6.82
CA LYS A 320 -13.48 1.08 -6.51
C LYS A 320 -13.69 1.19 -5.02
N PHE A 321 -13.42 2.36 -4.47
CA PHE A 321 -13.70 2.64 -3.06
C PHE A 321 -15.15 3.07 -2.87
N LEU A 322 -15.75 2.60 -1.78
CA LEU A 322 -17.11 2.91 -1.43
C LEU A 322 -17.16 4.17 -0.54
N ASN A 323 -18.09 5.06 -0.86
CA ASN A 323 -18.29 6.29 -0.12
C ASN A 323 -19.79 6.47 0.13
N PHE A 324 -20.24 6.07 1.32
CA PHE A 324 -21.64 6.17 1.72
C PHE A 324 -21.90 7.49 2.45
N LYS A 325 -23.17 7.87 2.57
CA LYS A 325 -23.55 9.09 3.30
C LYS A 325 -23.31 8.90 4.81
N PRO A 326 -22.96 9.96 5.56
CA PRO A 326 -22.88 9.90 7.02
C PRO A 326 -24.22 9.54 7.65
N GLY A 327 -24.16 8.78 8.75
CA GLY A 327 -25.33 8.39 9.55
C GLY A 327 -25.15 7.04 10.23
N VAL A 328 -26.11 6.65 11.06
CA VAL A 328 -26.12 5.35 11.75
C VAL A 328 -26.76 4.31 10.85
N VAL A 329 -26.04 3.23 10.58
CA VAL A 329 -26.46 2.17 9.67
C VAL A 329 -27.54 1.31 10.28
N LYS A 330 -28.72 1.26 9.66
CA LYS A 330 -29.82 0.35 10.01
C LYS A 330 -29.71 -0.99 9.28
N ASN A 331 -29.38 -0.95 8.00
CA ASN A 331 -29.30 -2.15 7.15
C ASN A 331 -28.44 -1.90 5.91
N ILE A 332 -27.86 -2.97 5.34
CA ILE A 332 -27.13 -2.95 4.07
C ILE A 332 -27.74 -4.03 3.18
N THR A 333 -28.16 -3.67 1.97
CA THR A 333 -28.75 -4.57 0.98
C THR A 333 -27.98 -4.57 -0.32
N GLY A 334 -28.18 -5.59 -1.18
CA GLY A 334 -27.53 -5.71 -2.49
C GLY A 334 -26.16 -6.37 -2.47
N LEU A 335 -25.69 -6.90 -1.33
CA LEU A 335 -24.42 -7.62 -1.22
C LEU A 335 -24.39 -8.93 -2.02
N ASP A 336 -25.55 -9.54 -2.24
CA ASP A 336 -25.73 -10.78 -3.01
C ASP A 336 -25.21 -10.64 -4.44
N ILE A 337 -25.37 -9.46 -5.05
CA ILE A 337 -24.86 -9.21 -6.41
C ILE A 337 -23.34 -9.22 -6.46
N LEU A 338 -22.67 -8.76 -5.41
CA LEU A 338 -21.21 -8.81 -5.32
C LEU A 338 -20.70 -10.25 -5.13
N ASN A 339 -21.48 -11.09 -4.45
CA ASN A 339 -21.12 -12.49 -4.22
C ASN A 339 -21.32 -13.37 -5.46
N THR A 340 -22.24 -12.99 -6.35
CA THR A 340 -22.65 -13.84 -7.49
C THR A 340 -22.11 -13.38 -8.83
N SER A 341 -21.67 -12.13 -8.94
CA SER A 341 -21.14 -11.58 -10.20
C SER A 341 -19.76 -12.15 -10.55
N PRO A 342 -19.57 -12.68 -11.77
CA PRO A 342 -18.27 -13.16 -12.24
C PRO A 342 -17.27 -12.04 -12.50
N ASP A 343 -17.72 -10.79 -12.54
CA ASP A 343 -16.89 -9.61 -12.74
C ASP A 343 -16.27 -9.09 -11.41
N VAL A 344 -16.77 -9.54 -10.25
CA VAL A 344 -16.25 -9.19 -8.94
C VAL A 344 -15.12 -10.16 -8.57
N LEU A 345 -13.90 -9.65 -8.44
CA LEU A 345 -12.75 -10.42 -7.99
C LEU A 345 -12.69 -10.53 -6.46
N SER A 346 -13.01 -9.45 -5.78
CA SER A 346 -13.05 -9.37 -4.33
C SER A 346 -13.79 -8.12 -3.89
N TYR A 347 -14.25 -8.08 -2.66
CA TYR A 347 -14.75 -6.87 -2.02
C TYR A 347 -14.59 -6.95 -0.50
N ARG A 348 -14.59 -5.79 0.14
CA ARG A 348 -14.65 -5.67 1.59
C ARG A 348 -15.53 -4.49 1.98
N ILE A 349 -16.55 -4.75 2.77
CA ILE A 349 -17.43 -3.74 3.37
C ILE A 349 -17.46 -4.04 4.87
N PRO A 350 -16.60 -3.39 5.67
CA PRO A 350 -16.46 -3.68 7.11
C PRO A 350 -17.61 -3.11 7.95
N ILE A 351 -18.56 -2.44 7.32
CA ILE A 351 -19.67 -1.76 7.98
C ILE A 351 -20.77 -2.76 8.34
N ILE A 352 -21.26 -2.68 9.56
CA ILE A 352 -22.38 -3.51 10.05
C ILE A 352 -23.50 -2.62 10.60
N LYS A 353 -24.66 -3.24 10.84
CA LYS A 353 -25.79 -2.56 11.52
C LYS A 353 -25.37 -1.98 12.86
N GLY A 354 -25.72 -0.72 13.10
CA GLY A 354 -25.40 0.05 14.31
C GLY A 354 -24.12 0.88 14.20
N ASP A 355 -23.32 0.70 13.15
CA ASP A 355 -22.13 1.53 12.95
C ASP A 355 -22.52 2.96 12.57
N GLU A 356 -21.79 3.93 13.12
CA GLU A 356 -21.88 5.34 12.73
C GLU A 356 -20.87 5.61 11.62
N ILE A 357 -21.37 5.91 10.42
CA ILE A 357 -20.56 6.27 9.26
C ILE A 357 -20.27 7.77 9.30
N SER A 358 -18.99 8.14 9.20
CA SER A 358 -18.51 9.52 9.02
C SER A 358 -18.14 9.81 7.57
N MET A 359 -17.88 11.08 7.20
CA MET A 359 -17.33 11.41 5.90
C MET A 359 -15.93 10.81 5.70
N THR A 360 -15.66 10.28 4.50
CA THR A 360 -14.32 9.83 4.13
C THR A 360 -13.39 11.05 3.96
N THR A 361 -12.37 11.13 4.79
CA THR A 361 -11.36 12.21 4.78
C THR A 361 -9.93 11.71 4.60
N SER A 362 -9.72 10.39 4.70
CA SER A 362 -8.44 9.72 4.50
C SER A 362 -8.66 8.30 3.99
N ASP A 363 -7.61 7.64 3.58
CA ASP A 363 -7.65 6.22 3.16
C ASP A 363 -8.05 5.30 4.32
N ALA A 364 -7.75 5.69 5.54
CA ALA A 364 -8.01 4.87 6.74
C ALA A 364 -9.49 4.82 7.14
N ASN A 365 -10.30 5.82 6.76
CA ASN A 365 -11.74 5.86 7.09
C ASN A 365 -12.65 5.62 5.89
N ARG A 366 -12.17 4.89 4.88
CA ARG A 366 -12.98 4.41 3.76
C ARG A 366 -14.02 3.40 4.22
N HIS A 367 -15.17 3.42 3.57
CA HIS A 367 -16.32 2.57 3.94
C HIS A 367 -16.24 1.17 3.33
N GLY A 368 -15.18 0.89 2.57
CA GLY A 368 -14.95 -0.38 1.92
C GLY A 368 -14.50 -0.21 0.47
N PHE A 369 -14.37 -1.32 -0.23
CA PHE A 369 -14.00 -1.34 -1.64
C PHE A 369 -14.58 -2.56 -2.36
N VAL A 370 -14.63 -2.47 -3.69
CA VAL A 370 -14.92 -3.58 -4.60
C VAL A 370 -13.84 -3.62 -5.69
N ILE A 371 -13.31 -4.80 -5.98
CA ILE A 371 -12.38 -5.05 -7.08
C ILE A 371 -13.16 -5.70 -8.20
N VAL A 372 -13.24 -5.03 -9.33
CA VAL A 372 -13.99 -5.47 -10.50
C VAL A 372 -13.03 -5.69 -11.68
N GLN A 373 -13.26 -6.73 -12.44
CA GLN A 373 -12.58 -6.98 -13.71
C GLN A 373 -13.56 -6.94 -14.87
N SER A 374 -13.11 -6.56 -16.05
CA SER A 374 -13.95 -6.67 -17.25
C SER A 374 -13.13 -6.70 -18.54
N LYS A 375 -13.68 -7.34 -19.58
CA LYS A 375 -13.24 -7.17 -20.99
C LYS A 375 -13.92 -6.00 -21.67
N LEU A 376 -14.95 -5.43 -21.03
CA LEU A 376 -15.68 -4.23 -21.43
C LEU A 376 -15.16 -3.02 -20.64
N ASN A 377 -15.88 -1.90 -20.70
CA ASN A 377 -15.55 -0.74 -19.86
C ASN A 377 -15.76 -1.07 -18.36
N VAL A 378 -14.68 -1.28 -17.65
CA VAL A 378 -14.68 -1.73 -16.25
C VAL A 378 -15.36 -0.70 -15.30
N ARG A 379 -15.31 0.62 -15.61
CA ARG A 379 -16.01 1.63 -14.81
C ARG A 379 -17.53 1.49 -14.94
N THR A 380 -18.03 1.22 -16.14
CA THR A 380 -19.47 1.00 -16.36
C THR A 380 -19.95 -0.23 -15.61
N VAL A 381 -19.21 -1.34 -15.69
CA VAL A 381 -19.53 -2.57 -14.96
C VAL A 381 -19.52 -2.33 -13.45
N SER A 382 -18.48 -1.69 -12.92
CA SER A 382 -18.37 -1.34 -11.51
C SER A 382 -19.52 -0.46 -11.02
N ASN A 383 -19.89 0.60 -11.78
CA ASN A 383 -20.99 1.48 -11.40
C ASN A 383 -22.32 0.73 -11.36
N ASN A 384 -22.57 -0.16 -12.34
CA ASN A 384 -23.79 -0.98 -12.35
C ASN A 384 -23.88 -1.88 -11.12
N LEU A 385 -22.78 -2.53 -10.72
CA LEU A 385 -22.72 -3.37 -9.53
C LEU A 385 -22.97 -2.56 -8.24
N ILE A 386 -22.30 -1.43 -8.09
CA ILE A 386 -22.37 -0.61 -6.88
C ILE A 386 -23.74 0.07 -6.72
N ASN A 387 -24.42 0.39 -7.80
CA ASN A 387 -25.77 0.98 -7.76
C ASN A 387 -26.83 0.04 -7.12
N HIS A 388 -26.55 -1.25 -6.99
CA HIS A 388 -27.40 -2.17 -6.27
C HIS A 388 -27.15 -2.17 -4.75
N LEU A 389 -26.02 -1.62 -4.30
CA LEU A 389 -25.75 -1.47 -2.88
C LEU A 389 -26.59 -0.33 -2.31
N ASN A 390 -27.35 -0.61 -1.28
CA ASN A 390 -28.12 0.40 -0.58
C ASN A 390 -27.92 0.32 0.93
N ILE A 391 -27.70 1.47 1.55
CA ILE A 391 -27.64 1.61 3.01
C ILE A 391 -28.89 2.33 3.48
N GLU A 392 -29.63 1.68 4.35
CA GLU A 392 -30.68 2.31 5.15
C GLU A 392 -30.08 2.86 6.44
N TYR A 393 -30.48 4.05 6.81
CA TYR A 393 -30.02 4.71 8.02
C TYR A 393 -31.11 4.76 9.09
N GLU A 394 -30.72 4.83 10.35
CA GLU A 394 -31.63 5.12 11.44
C GLU A 394 -32.12 6.57 11.31
N ILE A 395 -33.41 6.81 11.64
CA ILE A 395 -34.06 8.13 11.52
C ILE A 395 -33.78 8.94 12.80
#